data_27554e77c5aa7988f6d3442d0c61edb9
#
_entry.id   27554e77c5aa7988f6d3442d0c61edb9
#
_cell.length_a   1.000
_cell.length_b   1.000
_cell.length_c   1.000
_cell.angle_alpha   90.00
_cell.angle_beta   90.00
_cell.angle_gamma   90.00
#
_symmetry.space_group_name_H-M   'P 1'
#
loop_
_entity.id
_entity.type
_entity.pdbx_description
1 polymer ?
#
loop_
_entity_poly.entity_id
_entity_poly.type
_entity_poly.pdbx_seq_one_letter_code
_entity_poly.pdbx_strand_id
1 'polypeptide(L)'
;MTRRATYMYGLQLKPGEEGTLGCGLGQRMSTGSKGIARPTIEIANTGEKHIIDGVEMEFVYVLDTEAPVEIMVWLPQLKAFCTAEDMTHNMHNLQTLRGAKVRNGLLWSKAIDTAIERYGDQVEVSFSTHHWPTWGNERIVDYWEAQRDMYRYLHDQTAMPCPGTRTVLRLNHLELKIAEEMKLPASLASQFNCRGYYGTLSHNVKAQYDLYFGWFNGNPAHLNPLPPSELGSKYVEAIGGADKVLEVAKASYAKGEYRWVATLLDNLVFAEPENKEARRLLADTYTQLGYQAESGPWRNFYLTGARDLFKKDVPYTSQLINDGVLAQMDMGTLLDYCAIQLNGEKAA
;
A
#
# COMPACT_ATOMS: atom_id res chain seq x y z
N MET A 1 4.90 0.78 -12.81
CA MET A 1 3.69 0.24 -12.15
C MET A 1 3.58 -1.28 -12.26
N THR A 2 3.61 -1.90 -13.43
CA THR A 2 3.39 -3.35 -13.64
C THR A 2 4.27 -4.25 -12.77
N ARG A 3 5.60 -4.01 -12.73
CA ARG A 3 6.51 -4.79 -11.87
C ARG A 3 6.10 -4.70 -10.40
N ARG A 4 5.84 -3.50 -9.88
CA ARG A 4 5.45 -3.32 -8.47
C ARG A 4 4.10 -3.98 -8.15
N ALA A 5 3.14 -3.97 -9.09
CA ALA A 5 1.88 -4.69 -8.94
C ALA A 5 2.09 -6.22 -8.90
N THR A 6 2.99 -6.76 -9.73
CA THR A 6 3.35 -8.19 -9.70
C THR A 6 3.89 -8.61 -8.32
N TYR A 7 4.74 -7.78 -7.73
CA TYR A 7 5.26 -7.99 -6.37
C TYR A 7 4.16 -7.90 -5.33
N MET A 8 3.41 -6.80 -5.32
CA MET A 8 2.39 -6.51 -4.31
C MET A 8 1.32 -7.60 -4.22
N TYR A 9 0.87 -8.09 -5.37
CA TYR A 9 -0.18 -9.10 -5.45
C TYR A 9 0.34 -10.54 -5.54
N GLY A 10 1.66 -10.72 -5.52
CA GLY A 10 2.27 -12.06 -5.58
C GLY A 10 1.88 -12.85 -6.82
N LEU A 11 1.68 -12.18 -7.98
CA LEU A 11 1.08 -12.79 -9.18
C LEU A 11 1.87 -13.99 -9.71
N GLN A 12 3.14 -14.06 -9.38
CA GLN A 12 4.05 -15.13 -9.82
C GLN A 12 4.39 -16.12 -8.70
N LEU A 13 3.84 -15.93 -7.50
CA LEU A 13 4.00 -16.85 -6.39
C LEU A 13 2.96 -17.96 -6.51
N LYS A 14 3.32 -19.16 -6.06
CA LYS A 14 2.37 -20.25 -5.88
C LYS A 14 1.52 -19.98 -4.64
N PRO A 15 0.25 -20.35 -4.62
CA PRO A 15 -0.53 -20.35 -3.39
C PRO A 15 0.04 -21.34 -2.37
N GLY A 16 0.00 -20.97 -1.08
CA GLY A 16 0.41 -21.84 0.02
C GLY A 16 1.40 -21.21 0.98
N GLU A 17 1.81 -21.96 1.99
CA GLU A 17 2.65 -21.49 3.09
C GLU A 17 3.99 -20.90 2.64
N GLU A 18 4.61 -21.49 1.64
CA GLU A 18 5.87 -21.00 1.06
C GLU A 18 5.69 -19.90 0.00
N GLY A 19 4.45 -19.53 -0.32
CA GLY A 19 4.13 -18.56 -1.35
C GLY A 19 3.12 -17.53 -0.89
N THR A 20 2.17 -17.20 -1.78
CA THR A 20 1.12 -16.23 -1.47
C THR A 20 -0.03 -16.88 -0.69
N LEU A 21 -0.47 -16.21 0.37
CA LEU A 21 -1.70 -16.55 1.11
C LEU A 21 -2.88 -15.66 0.68
N GLY A 22 -2.63 -14.69 -0.18
CA GLY A 22 -3.57 -13.70 -0.66
C GLY A 22 -2.95 -12.31 -0.73
N CYS A 23 -3.76 -11.34 -1.08
CA CYS A 23 -3.33 -9.94 -1.18
C CYS A 23 -3.87 -9.05 -0.03
N GLY A 24 -4.52 -9.64 0.98
CA GLY A 24 -5.09 -8.91 2.10
C GLY A 24 -6.50 -8.38 1.87
N LEU A 25 -6.91 -8.19 0.63
CA LEU A 25 -8.28 -7.80 0.21
C LEU A 25 -9.00 -8.94 -0.52
N GLY A 26 -8.34 -10.05 -0.72
CA GLY A 26 -8.85 -11.23 -1.39
C GLY A 26 -7.73 -12.22 -1.69
N GLN A 27 -8.09 -13.37 -2.23
CA GLN A 27 -7.12 -14.44 -2.47
C GLN A 27 -6.20 -14.14 -3.67
N ARG A 28 -6.76 -13.58 -4.75
CA ARG A 28 -6.03 -13.31 -5.99
C ARG A 28 -6.72 -12.25 -6.84
N MET A 29 -5.96 -11.52 -7.61
CA MET A 29 -6.54 -10.65 -8.64
C MET A 29 -7.19 -11.49 -9.74
N SER A 30 -8.32 -10.99 -10.26
CA SER A 30 -8.96 -11.53 -11.45
C SER A 30 -8.03 -11.48 -12.66
N THR A 31 -8.05 -12.52 -13.47
CA THR A 31 -7.34 -12.60 -14.74
C THR A 31 -8.33 -12.63 -15.89
N GLY A 32 -7.99 -12.03 -17.01
CA GLY A 32 -8.86 -11.97 -18.19
C GLY A 32 -8.62 -10.70 -19.02
N SER A 33 -9.46 -10.49 -20.02
CA SER A 33 -9.46 -9.26 -20.81
C SER A 33 -9.91 -8.07 -19.97
N LYS A 34 -9.34 -6.91 -20.22
CA LYS A 34 -9.65 -5.65 -19.51
C LYS A 34 -10.14 -4.64 -20.54
N GLY A 35 -11.08 -3.84 -20.13
CA GLY A 35 -11.58 -2.70 -20.89
C GLY A 35 -12.04 -1.61 -19.95
N ILE A 36 -12.42 -0.48 -20.49
CA ILE A 36 -13.01 0.63 -19.77
C ILE A 36 -14.29 1.06 -20.49
N ALA A 37 -15.32 1.37 -19.74
CA ALA A 37 -16.50 2.04 -20.25
C ALA A 37 -16.58 3.44 -19.61
N ARG A 38 -16.94 4.45 -20.38
CA ARG A 38 -17.18 5.79 -19.85
C ARG A 38 -18.41 5.78 -18.97
N PRO A 39 -18.38 6.44 -17.79
CA PRO A 39 -19.57 6.66 -17.00
C PRO A 39 -20.63 7.42 -17.80
N THR A 40 -21.89 7.06 -17.61
CA THR A 40 -23.04 7.76 -18.21
C THR A 40 -23.68 8.76 -17.24
N ILE A 41 -23.42 8.58 -15.95
CA ILE A 41 -23.86 9.47 -14.87
C ILE A 41 -22.62 9.76 -14.02
N GLU A 42 -22.40 11.02 -13.74
CA GLU A 42 -21.33 11.49 -12.88
C GLU A 42 -21.92 12.00 -11.57
N ILE A 43 -21.38 11.55 -10.43
CA ILE A 43 -21.77 12.02 -9.10
C ILE A 43 -20.76 13.08 -8.66
N ALA A 44 -21.25 14.27 -8.36
CA ALA A 44 -20.43 15.40 -7.96
C ALA A 44 -20.65 15.86 -6.51
N ASN A 45 -21.76 15.45 -5.89
CA ASN A 45 -22.12 15.91 -4.55
C ASN A 45 -22.69 14.79 -3.69
N THR A 46 -22.39 14.86 -2.39
CA THR A 46 -23.05 14.02 -1.40
C THR A 46 -24.54 14.33 -1.30
N GLY A 47 -25.37 13.30 -1.31
CA GLY A 47 -26.83 13.38 -1.24
C GLY A 47 -27.51 13.38 -2.62
N GLU A 48 -26.78 13.27 -3.72
CA GLU A 48 -27.37 13.03 -5.04
C GLU A 48 -28.11 11.68 -5.04
N LYS A 49 -29.29 11.66 -5.70
CA LYS A 49 -30.17 10.49 -5.78
C LYS A 49 -30.45 10.12 -7.21
N HIS A 50 -30.38 8.85 -7.50
CA HIS A 50 -30.76 8.29 -8.79
C HIS A 50 -31.59 7.03 -8.60
N ILE A 51 -32.47 6.76 -9.53
CA ILE A 51 -33.18 5.48 -9.62
C ILE A 51 -32.58 4.73 -10.80
N ILE A 52 -31.90 3.62 -10.52
CA ILE A 52 -31.25 2.82 -11.53
C ILE A 52 -31.89 1.41 -11.49
N ASP A 53 -32.49 1.00 -12.60
CA ASP A 53 -33.22 -0.26 -12.72
C ASP A 53 -34.24 -0.50 -11.59
N GLY A 54 -34.96 0.56 -11.18
CA GLY A 54 -35.97 0.53 -10.13
C GLY A 54 -35.42 0.61 -8.70
N VAL A 55 -34.11 0.65 -8.51
CA VAL A 55 -33.47 0.78 -7.20
C VAL A 55 -33.10 2.23 -6.95
N GLU A 56 -33.60 2.81 -5.85
CA GLU A 56 -33.18 4.13 -5.38
C GLU A 56 -31.79 4.03 -4.76
N MET A 57 -30.90 4.93 -5.18
CA MET A 57 -29.53 5.07 -4.70
C MET A 57 -29.26 6.51 -4.30
N GLU A 58 -28.75 6.71 -3.09
CA GLU A 58 -28.24 8.01 -2.63
C GLU A 58 -26.73 7.90 -2.48
N PHE A 59 -26.00 8.86 -3.00
CA PHE A 59 -24.55 8.81 -3.10
C PHE A 59 -23.87 9.69 -2.05
N VAL A 60 -22.79 9.19 -1.46
CA VAL A 60 -21.84 9.97 -0.68
C VAL A 60 -20.60 10.15 -1.56
N TYR A 61 -20.33 11.39 -1.94
CA TYR A 61 -19.17 11.77 -2.74
C TYR A 61 -17.96 11.94 -1.83
N VAL A 62 -16.89 11.23 -2.11
CA VAL A 62 -15.71 11.15 -1.25
C VAL A 62 -14.46 11.53 -2.04
N LEU A 63 -13.60 12.34 -1.44
CA LEU A 63 -12.38 12.84 -2.05
C LEU A 63 -11.15 12.43 -1.26
N ASP A 64 -10.07 12.07 -1.98
CA ASP A 64 -8.74 11.80 -1.45
C ASP A 64 -8.70 10.74 -0.32
N THR A 65 -9.63 9.79 -0.35
CA THR A 65 -9.65 8.61 0.53
C THR A 65 -8.93 7.44 -0.15
N GLU A 66 -9.61 6.32 -0.47
CA GLU A 66 -9.02 5.19 -1.19
C GLU A 66 -8.54 5.60 -2.58
N ALA A 67 -9.31 6.40 -3.26
CA ALA A 67 -9.00 6.99 -4.56
C ALA A 67 -9.04 8.52 -4.51
N PRO A 68 -8.50 9.22 -5.52
CA PRO A 68 -8.67 10.68 -5.64
C PRO A 68 -10.14 11.11 -5.66
N VAL A 69 -11.01 10.26 -6.19
CA VAL A 69 -12.47 10.37 -6.17
C VAL A 69 -13.04 8.99 -5.95
N GLU A 70 -13.96 8.86 -5.00
CA GLU A 70 -14.71 7.64 -4.72
C GLU A 70 -16.15 7.98 -4.35
N ILE A 71 -17.03 7.01 -4.40
CA ILE A 71 -18.44 7.13 -3.99
C ILE A 71 -18.83 5.96 -3.10
N MET A 72 -19.51 6.26 -1.99
CA MET A 72 -20.27 5.26 -1.23
C MET A 72 -21.75 5.36 -1.61
N VAL A 73 -22.52 4.29 -1.42
CA VAL A 73 -23.90 4.23 -1.90
C VAL A 73 -24.85 3.74 -0.80
N TRP A 74 -25.85 4.55 -0.49
CA TRP A 74 -26.98 4.18 0.35
C TRP A 74 -28.12 3.65 -0.51
N LEU A 75 -28.67 2.51 -0.13
CA LEU A 75 -29.80 1.81 -0.75
C LEU A 75 -30.98 1.81 0.23
N PRO A 76 -31.83 2.88 0.25
CA PRO A 76 -32.84 3.06 1.31
C PRO A 76 -33.88 1.96 1.37
N GLN A 77 -34.31 1.40 0.24
CA GLN A 77 -35.28 0.32 0.18
C GLN A 77 -34.79 -0.98 0.85
N LEU A 78 -33.46 -1.17 0.89
CA LEU A 78 -32.79 -2.36 1.45
C LEU A 78 -32.15 -2.07 2.79
N LYS A 79 -32.17 -0.83 3.26
CA LYS A 79 -31.39 -0.34 4.40
C LYS A 79 -29.93 -0.82 4.35
N ALA A 80 -29.37 -0.84 3.14
CA ALA A 80 -28.06 -1.35 2.86
C ALA A 80 -27.11 -0.23 2.44
N PHE A 81 -25.87 -0.27 2.93
CA PHE A 81 -24.85 0.70 2.59
C PHE A 81 -23.63 0.02 1.96
N CYS A 82 -23.33 0.43 0.75
CA CYS A 82 -22.09 0.06 0.06
C CYS A 82 -21.01 1.06 0.45
N THR A 83 -20.01 0.60 1.18
CA THR A 83 -18.91 1.42 1.68
C THR A 83 -17.79 1.61 0.65
N ALA A 84 -17.96 1.09 -0.56
CA ALA A 84 -16.86 0.98 -1.54
C ALA A 84 -15.60 0.36 -0.90
N GLU A 85 -14.47 1.07 -0.90
CA GLU A 85 -13.25 0.62 -0.20
C GLU A 85 -12.96 1.42 1.08
N ASP A 86 -13.79 2.41 1.42
CA ASP A 86 -13.56 3.28 2.58
C ASP A 86 -13.73 2.57 3.93
N MET A 87 -14.55 1.52 4.01
CA MET A 87 -14.70 0.69 5.20
C MET A 87 -14.63 -0.79 4.83
N THR A 88 -13.51 -1.42 5.12
CA THR A 88 -13.23 -2.84 4.86
C THR A 88 -12.95 -3.58 6.17
N HIS A 89 -12.96 -4.94 6.15
CA HIS A 89 -12.72 -5.73 7.37
C HIS A 89 -11.24 -5.86 7.76
N ASN A 90 -10.39 -4.92 7.31
CA ASN A 90 -9.00 -4.79 7.75
C ASN A 90 -8.51 -3.34 7.57
N MET A 91 -7.33 -3.05 8.07
CA MET A 91 -6.66 -1.78 7.81
C MET A 91 -6.27 -1.69 6.34
N HIS A 92 -6.87 -0.77 5.61
CA HIS A 92 -6.45 -0.49 4.23
C HIS A 92 -5.11 0.27 4.21
N ASN A 93 -4.34 0.16 3.12
CA ASN A 93 -3.12 0.94 3.00
C ASN A 93 -3.43 2.40 2.60
N LEU A 94 -2.70 3.35 3.19
CA LEU A 94 -2.77 4.78 2.83
C LEU A 94 -1.83 5.13 1.68
N GLN A 95 -0.94 4.21 1.29
CA GLN A 95 -0.15 4.29 0.06
C GLN A 95 -0.01 2.91 -0.53
N THR A 96 -0.44 2.72 -1.77
CA THR A 96 -0.31 1.42 -2.41
C THR A 96 1.12 1.18 -2.90
N LEU A 97 1.68 0.02 -2.60
CA LEU A 97 3.05 -0.34 -2.99
C LEU A 97 3.24 -0.44 -4.52
N ARG A 98 2.17 -0.65 -5.28
CA ARG A 98 2.21 -0.61 -6.76
C ARG A 98 2.47 0.80 -7.30
N GLY A 99 2.18 1.82 -6.51
CA GLY A 99 2.34 3.23 -6.85
C GLY A 99 1.01 3.90 -7.21
N ALA A 100 0.67 4.91 -6.42
CA ALA A 100 -0.43 5.85 -6.62
C ALA A 100 -0.18 7.08 -5.73
N LYS A 101 -1.04 8.10 -5.84
CA LYS A 101 -1.07 9.22 -4.91
C LYS A 101 -1.29 8.70 -3.48
N VAL A 102 -0.62 9.30 -2.51
CA VAL A 102 -0.83 9.00 -1.09
C VAL A 102 -2.24 9.42 -0.70
N ARG A 103 -2.92 8.59 0.07
CA ARG A 103 -4.29 8.77 0.56
C ARG A 103 -4.27 9.55 1.87
N ASN A 104 -5.32 10.31 2.12
CA ASN A 104 -5.39 11.19 3.28
C ASN A 104 -6.22 10.53 4.40
N GLY A 105 -5.56 10.06 5.47
CA GLY A 105 -6.23 9.41 6.61
C GLY A 105 -7.20 10.33 7.36
N LEU A 106 -6.97 11.65 7.38
CA LEU A 106 -7.91 12.60 7.97
C LEU A 106 -9.19 12.71 7.14
N LEU A 107 -9.08 12.84 5.82
CA LEU A 107 -10.26 12.90 4.95
C LEU A 107 -11.01 11.57 4.96
N TRP A 108 -10.28 10.47 5.02
CA TRP A 108 -10.85 9.12 5.14
C TRP A 108 -11.69 8.98 6.42
N SER A 109 -11.16 9.38 7.57
CA SER A 109 -11.93 9.35 8.83
C SER A 109 -13.18 10.24 8.78
N LYS A 110 -13.10 11.42 8.14
CA LYS A 110 -14.26 12.30 7.96
C LYS A 110 -15.31 11.74 7.00
N ALA A 111 -14.90 11.02 5.97
CA ALA A 111 -15.83 10.35 5.06
C ALA A 111 -16.63 9.27 5.77
N ILE A 112 -15.97 8.48 6.63
CA ILE A 112 -16.64 7.49 7.48
C ILE A 112 -17.59 8.17 8.47
N ASP A 113 -17.17 9.26 9.09
CA ASP A 113 -18.00 10.04 10.01
C ASP A 113 -19.27 10.55 9.34
N THR A 114 -19.16 11.07 8.10
CA THR A 114 -20.30 11.46 7.29
C THR A 114 -21.28 10.30 7.03
N ALA A 115 -20.78 9.08 6.80
CA ALA A 115 -21.62 7.91 6.62
C ALA A 115 -22.35 7.53 7.91
N ILE A 116 -21.67 7.60 9.06
CA ILE A 116 -22.25 7.34 10.39
C ILE A 116 -23.35 8.37 10.68
N GLU A 117 -23.07 9.65 10.51
CA GLU A 117 -24.03 10.73 10.79
C GLU A 117 -25.30 10.64 9.93
N ARG A 118 -25.18 10.22 8.67
CA ARG A 118 -26.32 10.19 7.74
C ARG A 118 -27.14 8.90 7.80
N TYR A 119 -26.49 7.77 8.04
CA TYR A 119 -27.11 6.45 7.84
C TYR A 119 -26.91 5.50 9.01
N GLY A 120 -26.12 5.88 10.02
CA GLY A 120 -25.78 5.01 11.17
C GLY A 120 -26.99 4.52 11.95
N ASP A 121 -28.05 5.32 12.05
CA ASP A 121 -29.30 4.95 12.74
C ASP A 121 -30.25 4.07 11.88
N GLN A 122 -29.97 3.93 10.57
CA GLN A 122 -30.88 3.29 9.61
C GLN A 122 -30.28 2.03 8.97
N VAL A 123 -28.95 1.90 8.95
CA VAL A 123 -28.27 0.81 8.25
C VAL A 123 -28.52 -0.53 8.93
N GLU A 124 -28.95 -1.53 8.14
CA GLU A 124 -29.11 -2.93 8.60
C GLU A 124 -28.13 -3.88 7.92
N VAL A 125 -27.58 -3.48 6.75
CA VAL A 125 -26.57 -4.23 6.01
C VAL A 125 -25.47 -3.28 5.54
N SER A 126 -24.22 -3.61 5.83
CA SER A 126 -23.04 -2.94 5.28
C SER A 126 -22.24 -3.91 4.43
N PHE A 127 -21.84 -3.49 3.23
CA PHE A 127 -20.95 -4.29 2.36
C PHE A 127 -19.97 -3.38 1.63
N SER A 128 -18.81 -3.94 1.30
CA SER A 128 -17.76 -3.25 0.57
C SER A 128 -17.39 -4.01 -0.72
N THR A 129 -16.51 -3.44 -1.51
CA THR A 129 -15.95 -4.11 -2.70
C THR A 129 -15.06 -5.31 -2.36
N HIS A 130 -14.68 -5.44 -1.08
CA HIS A 130 -13.87 -6.53 -0.54
C HIS A 130 -14.50 -7.11 0.72
N HIS A 131 -14.17 -8.38 1.01
CA HIS A 131 -14.62 -9.14 2.17
C HIS A 131 -16.13 -9.50 2.10
N TRP A 132 -16.70 -9.80 3.24
CA TRP A 132 -18.10 -10.24 3.40
C TRP A 132 -18.98 -9.11 3.97
N PRO A 133 -20.28 -9.15 3.72
CA PRO A 133 -21.22 -8.19 4.30
C PRO A 133 -21.32 -8.34 5.83
N THR A 134 -21.71 -7.25 6.50
CA THR A 134 -22.03 -7.20 7.92
C THR A 134 -23.52 -6.89 8.09
N TRP A 135 -24.19 -7.63 8.97
CA TRP A 135 -25.61 -7.45 9.30
C TRP A 135 -25.77 -7.04 10.75
N GLY A 136 -26.80 -6.22 11.01
CA GLY A 136 -27.17 -5.71 12.32
C GLY A 136 -26.56 -4.34 12.62
N ASN A 137 -27.43 -3.38 12.88
CA ASN A 137 -27.09 -1.96 13.02
C ASN A 137 -25.96 -1.72 14.03
N GLU A 138 -26.07 -2.19 15.26
CA GLU A 138 -25.06 -2.00 16.30
C GLU A 138 -23.67 -2.47 15.85
N ARG A 139 -23.59 -3.68 15.28
CA ARG A 139 -22.33 -4.25 14.79
C ARG A 139 -21.73 -3.45 13.63
N ILE A 140 -22.59 -2.88 12.79
CA ILE A 140 -22.16 -2.07 11.65
C ILE A 140 -21.58 -0.75 12.15
N VAL A 141 -22.28 -0.09 13.05
CA VAL A 141 -21.84 1.20 13.61
C VAL A 141 -20.53 1.03 14.40
N ASP A 142 -20.44 0.02 15.27
CA ASP A 142 -19.21 -0.30 15.99
C ASP A 142 -18.01 -0.51 15.03
N TYR A 143 -18.24 -1.23 13.95
CA TYR A 143 -17.23 -1.47 12.92
C TYR A 143 -16.82 -0.18 12.20
N TRP A 144 -17.77 0.65 11.81
CA TRP A 144 -17.50 1.92 11.15
C TRP A 144 -16.75 2.88 12.07
N GLU A 145 -17.18 2.99 13.33
CA GLU A 145 -16.51 3.82 14.34
C GLU A 145 -15.06 3.38 14.59
N ALA A 146 -14.81 2.08 14.71
CA ALA A 146 -13.46 1.57 14.87
C ALA A 146 -12.54 1.91 13.67
N GLN A 147 -13.06 1.83 12.44
CA GLN A 147 -12.32 2.22 11.23
C GLN A 147 -12.08 3.75 11.20
N ARG A 148 -13.09 4.56 11.49
CA ARG A 148 -12.98 6.03 11.60
C ARG A 148 -11.89 6.42 12.59
N ASP A 149 -11.96 5.87 13.78
CA ASP A 149 -11.05 6.20 14.88
C ASP A 149 -9.62 5.73 14.61
N MET A 150 -9.47 4.58 13.96
CA MET A 150 -8.17 4.06 13.53
C MET A 150 -7.47 5.01 12.54
N TYR A 151 -8.15 5.44 11.47
CA TYR A 151 -7.56 6.36 10.50
C TYR A 151 -7.31 7.73 11.08
N ARG A 152 -8.21 8.21 11.95
CA ARG A 152 -8.03 9.47 12.66
C ARG A 152 -6.85 9.43 13.62
N TYR A 153 -6.76 8.39 14.44
CA TYR A 153 -5.63 8.19 15.36
C TYR A 153 -4.29 8.13 14.60
N LEU A 154 -4.24 7.34 13.54
CA LEU A 154 -3.06 7.17 12.72
C LEU A 154 -2.60 8.51 12.13
N HIS A 155 -3.52 9.29 11.56
CA HIS A 155 -3.24 10.62 11.04
C HIS A 155 -2.71 11.55 12.13
N ASP A 156 -3.47 11.72 13.21
CA ASP A 156 -3.18 12.70 14.25
C ASP A 156 -1.85 12.39 14.97
N GLN A 157 -1.57 11.11 15.25
CA GLN A 157 -0.32 10.70 15.90
C GLN A 157 0.89 10.79 14.95
N THR A 158 0.69 10.71 13.64
CA THR A 158 1.78 10.92 12.68
C THR A 158 2.07 12.41 12.49
N ALA A 159 1.03 13.25 12.45
CA ALA A 159 1.14 14.70 12.27
C ALA A 159 1.64 15.43 13.52
N MET A 160 1.39 14.88 14.71
CA MET A 160 1.80 15.46 16.00
C MET A 160 3.18 14.93 16.40
N PRO A 161 4.21 15.76 16.47
CA PRO A 161 5.48 15.32 17.06
C PRO A 161 5.26 14.95 18.53
N CYS A 162 5.59 13.71 18.90
CA CYS A 162 5.51 13.24 20.29
C CYS A 162 6.20 14.22 21.24
N PRO A 163 5.60 14.56 22.40
CA PRO A 163 6.26 15.31 23.45
C PRO A 163 7.56 14.61 23.84
N GLY A 164 8.70 15.26 23.70
CA GLY A 164 10.03 14.67 23.93
C GLY A 164 10.88 14.51 22.67
N THR A 165 10.31 14.55 21.47
CA THR A 165 11.03 14.45 20.19
C THR A 165 11.79 15.73 19.80
N ARG A 166 11.70 16.80 20.57
CA ARG A 166 12.42 18.09 20.29
C ARG A 166 13.91 17.94 20.09
N THR A 167 14.53 16.90 20.63
CA THR A 167 15.98 16.66 20.50
C THR A 167 16.33 15.81 19.27
N VAL A 168 15.39 15.06 18.70
CA VAL A 168 15.63 14.15 17.56
C VAL A 168 15.40 14.84 16.21
N LEU A 169 14.75 16.01 16.18
CA LEU A 169 14.58 16.85 14.98
C LEU A 169 15.90 17.28 14.30
N ARG A 170 17.03 17.02 14.93
CA ARG A 170 18.35 17.40 14.36
C ARG A 170 18.95 16.34 13.42
N LEU A 171 18.46 15.10 13.39
CA LEU A 171 19.11 14.00 12.64
C LEU A 171 18.14 13.02 11.98
N ASN A 172 17.00 13.48 11.47
CA ASN A 172 16.27 12.85 10.34
C ASN A 172 16.19 11.32 10.29
N HIS A 173 15.05 10.82 10.13
CA HIS A 173 14.35 9.55 9.97
C HIS A 173 13.17 9.51 10.94
N LEU A 174 12.51 10.65 11.11
CA LEU A 174 11.40 10.78 12.03
C LEU A 174 10.27 9.81 11.66
N GLU A 175 10.04 9.60 10.36
CA GLU A 175 9.05 8.67 9.82
C GLU A 175 9.29 7.22 10.26
N LEU A 176 10.56 6.77 10.23
CA LEU A 176 10.91 5.42 10.64
C LEU A 176 10.74 5.23 12.15
N LYS A 177 11.13 6.23 12.94
CA LYS A 177 10.99 6.19 14.39
C LYS A 177 9.53 6.19 14.80
N ILE A 178 8.70 7.07 14.24
CA ILE A 178 7.26 7.10 14.51
C ILE A 178 6.64 5.75 14.13
N ALA A 179 7.02 5.18 12.97
CA ALA A 179 6.51 3.91 12.49
C ALA A 179 6.89 2.70 13.37
N GLU A 180 8.03 2.75 14.07
CA GLU A 180 8.45 1.71 15.02
C GLU A 180 7.81 1.89 16.41
N GLU A 181 7.59 3.11 16.85
CA GLU A 181 7.11 3.42 18.20
C GLU A 181 5.57 3.45 18.29
N MET A 182 4.88 3.75 17.17
CA MET A 182 3.43 3.85 17.16
C MET A 182 2.75 2.51 17.44
N LYS A 183 1.76 2.55 18.34
CA LYS A 183 0.89 1.41 18.66
C LYS A 183 -0.56 1.88 18.65
N LEU A 184 -1.44 1.05 18.12
CA LEU A 184 -2.88 1.31 18.28
C LEU A 184 -3.28 1.18 19.76
N PRO A 185 -4.21 2.02 20.23
CA PRO A 185 -4.86 1.81 21.54
C PRO A 185 -5.47 0.41 21.63
N ALA A 186 -5.52 -0.16 22.82
CA ALA A 186 -6.01 -1.51 23.04
C ALA A 186 -7.44 -1.73 22.51
N SER A 187 -8.29 -0.71 22.57
CA SER A 187 -9.65 -0.71 22.03
C SER A 187 -9.68 -0.92 20.49
N LEU A 188 -8.75 -0.34 19.77
CA LEU A 188 -8.63 -0.51 18.32
C LEU A 188 -7.81 -1.75 17.95
N ALA A 189 -6.72 -2.03 18.68
CA ALA A 189 -5.86 -3.18 18.42
C ALA A 189 -6.57 -4.52 18.60
N SER A 190 -7.60 -4.59 19.46
CA SER A 190 -8.42 -5.79 19.64
C SER A 190 -9.46 -6.01 18.53
N GLN A 191 -9.73 -5.00 17.71
CA GLN A 191 -10.72 -5.09 16.63
C GLN A 191 -10.15 -5.80 15.41
N PHE A 192 -10.90 -6.78 14.89
CA PHE A 192 -10.49 -7.53 13.70
C PHE A 192 -10.31 -6.61 12.48
N ASN A 193 -11.22 -5.67 12.28
CA ASN A 193 -11.22 -4.71 11.18
C ASN A 193 -10.11 -3.66 11.25
N CYS A 194 -9.35 -3.60 12.37
CA CYS A 194 -8.17 -2.75 12.51
C CYS A 194 -6.85 -3.52 12.31
N ARG A 195 -6.90 -4.80 11.91
CA ARG A 195 -5.71 -5.63 11.69
C ARG A 195 -4.99 -5.30 10.38
N GLY A 196 -3.68 -5.49 10.41
CA GLY A 196 -2.76 -5.10 9.34
C GLY A 196 -2.61 -6.11 8.20
N TYR A 197 -3.71 -6.70 7.71
CA TYR A 197 -3.64 -7.74 6.68
C TYR A 197 -3.38 -7.23 5.25
N TYR A 198 -3.70 -5.95 5.00
CA TYR A 198 -3.44 -5.28 3.72
C TYR A 198 -2.50 -4.08 3.89
N GLY A 199 -2.93 -3.00 4.51
CA GLY A 199 -2.03 -2.01 5.09
C GLY A 199 -1.41 -2.55 6.37
N THR A 200 -0.46 -1.80 6.95
CA THR A 200 0.03 -2.02 8.31
C THR A 200 0.19 -0.68 9.01
N LEU A 201 0.19 -0.67 10.33
CA LEU A 201 0.38 0.56 11.08
C LEU A 201 1.70 1.25 10.68
N SER A 202 2.82 0.51 10.66
CA SER A 202 4.13 1.02 10.25
C SER A 202 4.16 1.54 8.80
N HIS A 203 3.44 0.86 7.88
CA HIS A 203 3.32 1.29 6.49
C HIS A 203 2.56 2.61 6.38
N ASN A 204 1.41 2.67 7.04
CA ASN A 204 0.50 3.81 6.97
C ASN A 204 1.07 5.06 7.65
N VAL A 205 1.84 4.90 8.72
CA VAL A 205 2.60 6.01 9.32
C VAL A 205 3.55 6.64 8.30
N LYS A 206 4.35 5.82 7.61
CA LYS A 206 5.26 6.33 6.57
C LYS A 206 4.50 7.01 5.44
N ALA A 207 3.34 6.45 5.06
CA ALA A 207 2.48 7.04 4.04
C ALA A 207 1.92 8.41 4.47
N GLN A 208 1.44 8.55 5.70
CA GLN A 208 0.95 9.83 6.19
C GLN A 208 2.08 10.85 6.37
N TYR A 209 3.27 10.41 6.77
CA TYR A 209 4.44 11.28 6.80
C TYR A 209 4.77 11.80 5.40
N ASP A 210 4.83 10.90 4.38
CA ASP A 210 5.10 11.25 2.99
C ASP A 210 4.04 12.20 2.40
N LEU A 211 2.77 12.07 2.80
CA LEU A 211 1.70 12.98 2.37
C LEU A 211 2.00 14.45 2.67
N TYR A 212 2.59 14.73 3.85
CA TYR A 212 2.86 16.08 4.31
C TYR A 212 4.27 16.58 4.02
N PHE A 213 5.26 15.69 4.02
CA PHE A 213 6.68 16.06 3.93
C PHE A 213 7.35 15.63 2.62
N GLY A 214 6.71 14.75 1.85
CA GLY A 214 7.25 14.24 0.59
C GLY A 214 8.45 13.30 0.78
N TRP A 215 9.14 13.04 -0.31
CA TRP A 215 10.24 12.06 -0.38
C TRP A 215 11.48 12.42 0.45
N PHE A 216 11.71 13.71 0.70
CA PHE A 216 12.92 14.18 1.38
C PHE A 216 12.72 14.16 2.89
N ASN A 217 13.50 13.34 3.56
CA ASN A 217 13.42 13.20 5.01
C ASN A 217 14.15 14.28 5.82
N GLY A 218 14.65 15.35 5.17
CA GLY A 218 15.34 16.46 5.82
C GLY A 218 16.83 16.21 6.13
N ASN A 219 17.39 15.01 5.90
CA ASN A 219 18.80 14.71 6.12
C ASN A 219 19.65 15.18 4.92
N PRO A 220 20.57 16.13 5.10
CA PRO A 220 21.43 16.58 4.00
C PRO A 220 22.18 15.44 3.28
N ALA A 221 22.55 14.38 3.98
CA ALA A 221 23.21 13.23 3.38
C ALA A 221 22.31 12.43 2.41
N HIS A 222 20.99 12.58 2.54
CA HIS A 222 19.99 11.91 1.69
C HIS A 222 19.46 12.80 0.57
N LEU A 223 19.94 14.06 0.48
CA LEU A 223 19.51 14.98 -0.58
C LEU A 223 20.00 14.53 -1.96
N ASN A 224 21.24 14.07 -2.04
CA ASN A 224 21.86 13.59 -3.28
C ASN A 224 22.79 12.40 -3.01
N PRO A 225 22.24 11.23 -2.67
CA PRO A 225 23.02 10.04 -2.39
C PRO A 225 23.64 9.46 -3.68
N LEU A 226 24.70 8.69 -3.53
CA LEU A 226 25.26 7.94 -4.65
C LEU A 226 24.24 6.92 -5.20
N PRO A 227 24.31 6.62 -6.51
CA PRO A 227 23.52 5.53 -7.09
C PRO A 227 23.77 4.19 -6.37
N PRO A 228 22.78 3.27 -6.31
CA PRO A 228 22.88 2.05 -5.51
C PRO A 228 24.14 1.21 -5.77
N SER A 229 24.59 1.07 -7.03
CA SER A 229 25.77 0.27 -7.39
C SER A 229 27.06 0.90 -6.85
N GLU A 230 27.20 2.22 -6.96
CA GLU A 230 28.37 2.94 -6.43
C GLU A 230 28.35 2.95 -4.90
N LEU A 231 27.19 3.22 -4.32
CA LEU A 231 27.01 3.21 -2.86
C LEU A 231 27.31 1.82 -2.28
N GLY A 232 26.78 0.77 -2.89
CA GLY A 232 27.03 -0.62 -2.52
C GLY A 232 28.50 -0.97 -2.55
N SER A 233 29.21 -0.58 -3.62
CA SER A 233 30.68 -0.80 -3.74
C SER A 233 31.43 -0.10 -2.60
N LYS A 234 31.06 1.12 -2.23
CA LYS A 234 31.67 1.85 -1.12
C LYS A 234 31.40 1.20 0.25
N TYR A 235 30.19 0.71 0.47
CA TYR A 235 29.87 -0.03 1.70
C TYR A 235 30.67 -1.32 1.81
N VAL A 236 30.76 -2.10 0.73
CA VAL A 236 31.53 -3.35 0.70
C VAL A 236 33.01 -3.08 0.98
N GLU A 237 33.61 -2.08 0.34
CA GLU A 237 34.99 -1.65 0.58
C GLU A 237 35.21 -1.24 2.04
N ALA A 238 34.34 -0.40 2.59
CA ALA A 238 34.43 0.10 3.97
C ALA A 238 34.30 -0.96 5.05
N ILE A 239 33.53 -2.04 4.77
CA ILE A 239 33.35 -3.17 5.70
C ILE A 239 34.55 -4.14 5.64
N GLY A 240 35.36 -4.13 4.58
CA GLY A 240 36.52 -4.98 4.39
C GLY A 240 36.36 -6.05 3.31
N GLY A 241 35.48 -5.83 2.35
CA GLY A 241 35.25 -6.69 1.19
C GLY A 241 34.06 -7.64 1.32
N ALA A 242 33.72 -8.28 0.22
CA ALA A 242 32.53 -9.14 0.11
C ALA A 242 32.51 -10.29 1.14
N ASP A 243 33.67 -10.95 1.36
CA ASP A 243 33.77 -12.05 2.34
C ASP A 243 33.42 -11.57 3.74
N LYS A 244 33.88 -10.37 4.13
CA LYS A 244 33.58 -9.81 5.43
C LYS A 244 32.11 -9.41 5.58
N VAL A 245 31.52 -8.88 4.55
CA VAL A 245 30.06 -8.60 4.51
C VAL A 245 29.27 -9.90 4.69
N LEU A 246 29.63 -10.98 3.98
CA LEU A 246 29.00 -12.29 4.10
C LEU A 246 29.16 -12.90 5.51
N GLU A 247 30.34 -12.79 6.08
CA GLU A 247 30.60 -13.25 7.47
C GLU A 247 29.65 -12.56 8.47
N VAL A 248 29.59 -11.21 8.41
CA VAL A 248 28.72 -10.42 9.28
C VAL A 248 27.25 -10.75 9.03
N ALA A 249 26.84 -10.84 7.75
CA ALA A 249 25.47 -11.16 7.39
C ALA A 249 25.02 -12.54 7.89
N LYS A 250 25.87 -13.57 7.78
CA LYS A 250 25.59 -14.92 8.31
C LYS A 250 25.44 -14.92 9.84
N ALA A 251 26.32 -14.21 10.53
CA ALA A 251 26.27 -14.10 11.98
C ALA A 251 24.96 -13.36 12.44
N SER A 252 24.57 -12.31 11.75
CA SER A 252 23.33 -11.60 12.04
C SER A 252 22.08 -12.40 11.63
N TYR A 253 22.13 -13.16 10.53
CA TYR A 253 21.06 -14.06 10.13
C TYR A 253 20.77 -15.11 11.20
N ALA A 254 21.82 -15.72 11.77
CA ALA A 254 21.69 -16.70 12.85
C ALA A 254 21.04 -16.12 14.12
N LYS A 255 21.11 -14.80 14.31
CA LYS A 255 20.43 -14.07 15.41
C LYS A 255 19.00 -13.64 15.08
N GLY A 256 18.53 -13.84 13.85
CA GLY A 256 17.24 -13.37 13.39
C GLY A 256 17.16 -11.88 13.03
N GLU A 257 18.30 -11.20 12.87
CA GLU A 257 18.40 -9.76 12.53
C GLU A 257 18.12 -9.51 11.03
N TYR A 258 17.06 -10.10 10.50
CA TYR A 258 16.80 -10.17 9.05
C TYR A 258 16.71 -8.81 8.36
N ARG A 259 16.16 -7.78 9.00
CA ARG A 259 16.10 -6.43 8.43
C ARG A 259 17.48 -5.84 8.20
N TRP A 260 18.39 -6.08 9.14
CA TRP A 260 19.79 -5.68 9.03
C TRP A 260 20.53 -6.49 7.95
N VAL A 261 20.35 -7.80 7.94
CA VAL A 261 20.92 -8.69 6.90
C VAL A 261 20.47 -8.27 5.51
N ALA A 262 19.17 -7.93 5.34
CA ALA A 262 18.66 -7.43 4.08
C ALA A 262 19.39 -6.16 3.61
N THR A 263 19.63 -5.20 4.52
CA THR A 263 20.37 -3.96 4.23
C THR A 263 21.82 -4.24 3.82
N LEU A 264 22.52 -5.11 4.53
CA LEU A 264 23.91 -5.48 4.22
C LEU A 264 24.02 -6.13 2.85
N LEU A 265 23.19 -7.15 2.60
CA LEU A 265 23.25 -7.95 1.39
C LEU A 265 22.68 -7.23 0.15
N ASP A 266 21.75 -6.29 0.33
CA ASP A 266 21.30 -5.41 -0.74
C ASP A 266 22.49 -4.63 -1.31
N ASN A 267 23.30 -4.00 -0.46
CA ASN A 267 24.51 -3.31 -0.87
C ASN A 267 25.52 -4.25 -1.56
N LEU A 268 25.71 -5.46 -1.06
CA LEU A 268 26.63 -6.43 -1.67
C LEU A 268 26.13 -6.91 -3.04
N VAL A 269 24.85 -7.18 -3.19
CA VAL A 269 24.25 -7.61 -4.47
C VAL A 269 24.26 -6.48 -5.50
N PHE A 270 24.13 -5.22 -5.09
CA PHE A 270 24.31 -4.08 -5.99
C PHE A 270 25.79 -3.88 -6.42
N ALA A 271 26.74 -4.14 -5.51
CA ALA A 271 28.18 -4.10 -5.81
C ALA A 271 28.61 -5.27 -6.71
N GLU A 272 28.14 -6.48 -6.39
CA GLU A 272 28.51 -7.73 -7.05
C GLU A 272 27.26 -8.53 -7.48
N PRO A 273 26.58 -8.14 -8.57
CA PRO A 273 25.30 -8.78 -8.98
C PRO A 273 25.40 -10.28 -9.27
N GLU A 274 26.57 -10.79 -9.58
CA GLU A 274 26.81 -12.22 -9.88
C GLU A 274 27.27 -13.03 -8.66
N ASN A 275 27.38 -12.40 -7.48
CA ASN A 275 27.73 -13.09 -6.23
C ASN A 275 26.59 -14.02 -5.80
N LYS A 276 26.75 -15.31 -6.09
CA LYS A 276 25.70 -16.32 -5.88
C LYS A 276 25.39 -16.54 -4.40
N GLU A 277 26.41 -16.44 -3.55
CA GLU A 277 26.25 -16.66 -2.11
C GLU A 277 25.47 -15.50 -1.47
N ALA A 278 25.82 -14.27 -1.82
CA ALA A 278 25.10 -13.08 -1.37
C ALA A 278 23.62 -13.11 -1.82
N ARG A 279 23.37 -13.44 -3.09
CA ARG A 279 22.01 -13.58 -3.62
C ARG A 279 21.21 -14.67 -2.91
N ARG A 280 21.83 -15.81 -2.59
CA ARG A 280 21.15 -16.88 -1.87
C ARG A 280 20.79 -16.45 -0.45
N LEU A 281 21.74 -15.93 0.31
CA LEU A 281 21.49 -15.48 1.68
C LEU A 281 20.47 -14.32 1.74
N LEU A 282 20.50 -13.42 0.74
CA LEU A 282 19.48 -12.35 0.63
C LEU A 282 18.10 -12.92 0.34
N ALA A 283 17.99 -13.93 -0.53
CA ALA A 283 16.70 -14.59 -0.79
C ALA A 283 16.15 -15.31 0.43
N ASP A 284 17.00 -16.04 1.16
CA ASP A 284 16.64 -16.70 2.42
C ASP A 284 16.17 -15.64 3.44
N THR A 285 16.86 -14.50 3.49
CA THR A 285 16.50 -13.36 4.35
C THR A 285 15.13 -12.76 3.99
N TYR A 286 14.88 -12.51 2.70
CA TYR A 286 13.57 -12.03 2.24
C TYR A 286 12.47 -13.05 2.51
N THR A 287 12.77 -14.35 2.41
CA THR A 287 11.83 -15.41 2.76
C THR A 287 11.42 -15.33 4.23
N GLN A 288 12.38 -15.17 5.14
CA GLN A 288 12.09 -14.99 6.57
C GLN A 288 11.26 -13.74 6.84
N LEU A 289 11.61 -12.61 6.24
CA LEU A 289 10.82 -11.37 6.37
C LEU A 289 9.41 -11.51 5.80
N GLY A 290 9.26 -12.27 4.70
CA GLY A 290 7.95 -12.58 4.13
C GLY A 290 7.10 -13.44 5.06
N TYR A 291 7.68 -14.45 5.72
CA TYR A 291 6.95 -15.32 6.66
C TYR A 291 6.53 -14.58 7.94
N GLN A 292 7.27 -13.56 8.35
CA GLN A 292 6.96 -12.75 9.52
C GLN A 292 5.95 -11.62 9.21
N ALA A 293 5.69 -11.33 7.93
CA ALA A 293 4.79 -10.25 7.54
C ALA A 293 3.32 -10.65 7.71
N GLU A 294 2.57 -9.92 8.55
CA GLU A 294 1.11 -10.07 8.67
C GLU A 294 0.39 -9.59 7.40
N SER A 295 0.88 -8.51 6.80
CA SER A 295 0.33 -7.95 5.56
C SER A 295 0.61 -8.84 4.35
N GLY A 296 -0.44 -9.21 3.62
CA GLY A 296 -0.33 -9.95 2.36
C GLY A 296 0.58 -9.23 1.32
N PRO A 297 0.40 -7.93 1.06
CA PRO A 297 1.30 -7.17 0.19
C PRO A 297 2.76 -7.19 0.62
N TRP A 298 3.07 -7.03 1.90
CA TRP A 298 4.45 -7.07 2.39
C TRP A 298 5.05 -8.46 2.22
N ARG A 299 4.31 -9.50 2.60
CA ARG A 299 4.70 -10.89 2.36
C ARG A 299 5.01 -11.14 0.89
N ASN A 300 4.12 -10.72 0.01
CA ASN A 300 4.26 -10.93 -1.42
C ASN A 300 5.46 -10.18 -2.00
N PHE A 301 5.75 -8.95 -1.52
CA PHE A 301 6.93 -8.20 -1.92
C PHE A 301 8.22 -8.94 -1.56
N TYR A 302 8.35 -9.39 -0.32
CA TYR A 302 9.53 -10.13 0.11
C TYR A 302 9.71 -11.45 -0.63
N LEU A 303 8.67 -12.27 -0.73
CA LEU A 303 8.77 -13.58 -1.39
C LEU A 303 8.99 -13.45 -2.91
N THR A 304 8.39 -12.46 -3.56
CA THR A 304 8.67 -12.18 -4.98
C THR A 304 10.11 -11.68 -5.15
N GLY A 305 10.59 -10.81 -4.26
CA GLY A 305 11.98 -10.37 -4.25
C GLY A 305 12.97 -11.51 -4.07
N ALA A 306 12.70 -12.43 -3.16
CA ALA A 306 13.51 -13.65 -2.95
C ALA A 306 13.61 -14.49 -4.24
N ARG A 307 12.47 -14.67 -4.92
CA ARG A 307 12.42 -15.41 -6.19
C ARG A 307 13.19 -14.73 -7.32
N ASP A 308 13.05 -13.42 -7.45
CA ASP A 308 13.68 -12.64 -8.54
C ASP A 308 15.21 -12.61 -8.44
N LEU A 309 15.79 -12.88 -7.28
CA LEU A 309 17.23 -13.05 -7.14
C LEU A 309 17.78 -14.27 -7.92
N PHE A 310 16.95 -15.25 -8.27
CA PHE A 310 17.36 -16.45 -9.03
C PHE A 310 16.75 -16.56 -10.42
N LYS A 311 15.61 -15.93 -10.66
CA LYS A 311 14.95 -16.02 -11.97
C LYS A 311 15.22 -14.73 -12.75
N LYS A 312 16.15 -14.83 -13.71
CA LYS A 312 16.26 -13.86 -14.80
C LYS A 312 15.06 -14.11 -15.74
N ASP A 313 14.38 -13.05 -16.18
CA ASP A 313 13.41 -13.08 -17.28
C ASP A 313 12.02 -13.70 -17.04
N VAL A 314 11.38 -13.37 -15.94
CA VAL A 314 9.93 -13.56 -15.92
C VAL A 314 9.26 -12.29 -16.46
N PRO A 315 8.63 -12.36 -17.64
CA PRO A 315 8.00 -11.18 -18.21
C PRO A 315 6.92 -10.66 -17.27
N TYR A 316 7.00 -9.38 -16.94
CA TYR A 316 5.94 -8.68 -16.21
C TYR A 316 4.80 -8.40 -17.19
N THR A 317 3.96 -9.40 -17.43
CA THR A 317 2.82 -9.30 -18.35
C THR A 317 1.61 -8.71 -17.62
N SER A 318 1.49 -7.41 -17.66
CA SER A 318 0.21 -6.74 -17.52
C SER A 318 0.19 -5.59 -18.49
N GLN A 319 -0.49 -5.76 -19.59
CA GLN A 319 -0.88 -4.63 -20.42
C GLN A 319 -1.95 -3.87 -19.63
N LEU A 320 -1.54 -2.81 -18.92
CA LEU A 320 -2.45 -1.88 -18.27
C LEU A 320 -3.28 -1.11 -19.30
N ILE A 321 -2.72 -0.93 -20.48
CA ILE A 321 -3.32 -0.25 -21.61
C ILE A 321 -3.37 -1.23 -22.77
N ASN A 322 -4.55 -1.46 -23.30
CA ASN A 322 -4.83 -2.28 -24.48
C ASN A 322 -5.73 -1.48 -25.44
N ASP A 323 -6.01 -2.04 -26.61
CA ASP A 323 -6.83 -1.39 -27.64
C ASP A 323 -8.20 -0.93 -27.12
N GLY A 324 -8.81 -1.70 -26.21
CA GLY A 324 -10.10 -1.35 -25.61
C GLY A 324 -10.02 -0.13 -24.68
N VAL A 325 -8.89 0.06 -23.99
CA VAL A 325 -8.64 1.26 -23.17
C VAL A 325 -8.30 2.46 -24.06
N LEU A 326 -7.45 2.27 -25.07
CA LEU A 326 -7.09 3.34 -26.01
C LEU A 326 -8.30 3.87 -26.77
N ALA A 327 -9.21 3.00 -27.18
CA ALA A 327 -10.43 3.37 -27.91
C ALA A 327 -11.40 4.26 -27.10
N GLN A 328 -11.28 4.27 -25.76
CA GLN A 328 -12.11 5.09 -24.87
C GLN A 328 -11.44 6.40 -24.44
N MET A 329 -10.17 6.62 -24.77
CA MET A 329 -9.50 7.88 -24.47
C MET A 329 -10.05 8.99 -25.35
N ASP A 330 -10.29 10.16 -24.76
CA ASP A 330 -10.45 11.37 -25.56
C ASP A 330 -9.12 11.79 -26.19
N MET A 331 -9.18 12.69 -27.17
CA MET A 331 -8.00 13.11 -27.92
C MET A 331 -6.93 13.76 -27.03
N GLY A 332 -7.33 14.55 -26.01
CA GLY A 332 -6.40 15.17 -25.06
C GLY A 332 -5.65 14.12 -24.25
N THR A 333 -6.36 13.20 -23.63
CA THR A 333 -5.79 12.08 -22.87
C THR A 333 -4.90 11.19 -23.74
N LEU A 334 -5.26 10.95 -25.01
CA LEU A 334 -4.45 10.18 -25.94
C LEU A 334 -3.13 10.89 -26.27
N LEU A 335 -3.19 12.21 -26.50
CA LEU A 335 -1.97 13.01 -26.76
C LEU A 335 -1.07 13.06 -25.52
N ASP A 336 -1.61 13.22 -24.32
CA ASP A 336 -0.86 13.16 -23.07
C ASP A 336 -0.20 11.79 -22.88
N TYR A 337 -0.92 10.72 -23.21
CA TYR A 337 -0.37 9.37 -23.19
C TYR A 337 0.80 9.20 -24.19
N CYS A 338 0.67 9.73 -25.40
CA CYS A 338 1.74 9.72 -26.40
C CYS A 338 2.95 10.54 -25.91
N ALA A 339 2.73 11.66 -25.24
CA ALA A 339 3.81 12.51 -24.71
C ALA A 339 4.68 11.77 -23.67
N ILE A 340 4.10 10.86 -22.87
CA ILE A 340 4.84 10.00 -21.92
C ILE A 340 5.82 9.07 -22.66
N GLN A 341 5.54 8.70 -23.91
CA GLN A 341 6.37 7.81 -24.72
C GLN A 341 7.43 8.57 -25.53
N LEU A 342 7.49 9.89 -25.42
CA LEU A 342 8.43 10.72 -26.17
C LEU A 342 9.89 10.34 -25.82
N ASN A 343 10.67 10.05 -26.83
CA ASN A 343 12.11 9.87 -26.67
C ASN A 343 12.80 11.24 -26.78
N GLY A 344 13.23 11.80 -25.66
CA GLY A 344 13.83 13.13 -25.59
C GLY A 344 15.07 13.32 -26.43
N GLU A 345 15.90 12.28 -26.63
CA GLU A 345 17.09 12.33 -27.51
C GLU A 345 16.72 12.43 -28.99
N LYS A 346 15.58 11.85 -29.36
CA LYS A 346 15.08 11.87 -30.77
C LYS A 346 14.14 13.04 -31.04
N ALA A 347 13.73 13.77 -30.04
CA ALA A 347 12.81 14.90 -30.14
C ALA A 347 13.52 16.24 -30.33
N ALA A 348 14.86 16.26 -30.28
CA ALA A 348 15.70 17.45 -30.45
C ALA A 348 16.01 17.73 -31.93
#